data_df90e8fb5abb8689e51eb089abb5fc2f
#
_entry.id   df90e8fb5abb8689e51eb089abb5fc2f
#
_cell.length_a   1.000
_cell.length_b   1.000
_cell.length_c   1.000
_cell.angle_alpha   90.00
_cell.angle_beta   90.00
_cell.angle_gamma   90.00
#
_symmetry.space_group_name_H-M   'P 1'
#
loop_
_entity.id
_entity.type
_entity.pdbx_description
1 polymer ?
#
loop_
_entity_poly.entity_id
_entity_poly.type
_entity_poly.pdbx_seq_one_letter_code
_entity_poly.pdbx_strand_id
1 'polypeptide(L)'
;MKKILIPFVVILAFVTYNTLFVVQEVKQAIVLQFGDPKKIITKPGLNYKIPFIQNVVYIDRRVLYLDNPSEEVIAADQKRLIVDAFTRFRIVDPLKFYISVGNENVARSRLATIINSRIRSVLGTQELATLLSVDRAKHMATIQRNVNTEAQNFGINIVDVRIKRADLPQANSEAIYKRMQTEREREAKEFRAQGAEMAAKITSTADKEVTVILANANKQSEIMKGEGDGQRNKIFANAFGRDPQFFGFYRAMQSYEKALIGGDTSLILSPDSDFFKFFGKTGVIKKQ
;
A
#
# COMPACT_ATOMS: atom_id res chain seq x y z
N MET A 1 -63.89 -68.47 2.65
CA MET A 1 -63.49 -67.15 2.12
C MET A 1 -62.77 -66.22 3.14
N LYS A 2 -63.20 -66.08 4.41
CA LYS A 2 -62.57 -65.26 5.43
C LYS A 2 -61.12 -65.60 5.78
N LYS A 3 -60.68 -66.87 5.68
CA LYS A 3 -59.32 -67.32 6.01
C LYS A 3 -58.24 -66.87 4.99
N ILE A 4 -58.61 -66.54 3.74
CA ILE A 4 -57.70 -66.09 2.69
C ILE A 4 -57.67 -64.55 2.66
N LEU A 5 -58.71 -63.86 3.13
CA LEU A 5 -58.82 -62.45 3.16
C LEU A 5 -57.78 -61.80 4.12
N ILE A 6 -57.54 -62.35 5.27
CA ILE A 6 -56.61 -61.86 6.29
C ILE A 6 -55.18 -61.83 5.76
N PRO A 7 -54.58 -62.89 5.23
CA PRO A 7 -53.22 -62.84 4.68
C PRO A 7 -53.13 -61.95 3.47
N PHE A 8 -54.14 -61.77 2.63
CA PHE A 8 -54.16 -60.89 1.52
C PHE A 8 -54.08 -59.37 1.98
N VAL A 9 -54.86 -58.99 3.00
CA VAL A 9 -54.83 -57.69 3.60
C VAL A 9 -53.47 -57.36 4.23
N VAL A 10 -52.89 -58.39 4.92
CA VAL A 10 -51.53 -58.18 5.51
C VAL A 10 -50.48 -58.01 4.44
N ILE A 11 -50.49 -58.75 3.35
CA ILE A 11 -49.57 -58.59 2.23
C ILE A 11 -49.76 -57.23 1.56
N LEU A 12 -51.02 -56.81 1.34
CA LEU A 12 -51.35 -55.54 0.77
C LEU A 12 -50.82 -54.34 1.66
N ALA A 13 -51.07 -54.49 2.98
CA ALA A 13 -50.54 -53.49 3.94
C ALA A 13 -49.00 -53.43 3.97
N PHE A 14 -48.38 -54.64 3.90
CA PHE A 14 -46.92 -54.70 3.85
C PHE A 14 -46.33 -54.08 2.57
N VAL A 15 -46.92 -54.33 1.41
CA VAL A 15 -46.53 -53.77 0.13
C VAL A 15 -46.74 -52.26 0.16
N THR A 16 -47.86 -51.74 0.66
CA THR A 16 -48.17 -50.31 0.76
C THR A 16 -47.19 -49.63 1.68
N TYR A 17 -46.84 -50.17 2.82
CA TYR A 17 -45.87 -49.67 3.76
C TYR A 17 -44.47 -49.54 3.11
N ASN A 18 -44.03 -50.53 2.34
CA ASN A 18 -42.73 -50.50 1.64
C ASN A 18 -42.72 -49.62 0.38
N THR A 19 -43.90 -49.24 -0.14
CA THR A 19 -44.04 -48.39 -1.33
C THR A 19 -43.90 -46.90 -0.99
N LEU A 20 -44.39 -46.52 0.17
CA LEU A 20 -44.43 -45.09 0.58
C LEU A 20 -43.16 -44.73 1.31
N PHE A 21 -42.60 -43.54 0.98
CA PHE A 21 -41.49 -42.91 1.72
C PHE A 21 -41.65 -41.41 1.80
N VAL A 22 -41.07 -40.80 2.81
CA VAL A 22 -41.13 -39.35 3.06
C VAL A 22 -39.78 -38.71 2.78
N VAL A 23 -39.80 -37.65 2.01
CA VAL A 23 -38.64 -36.78 1.81
C VAL A 23 -38.77 -35.57 2.73
N GLN A 24 -37.83 -35.42 3.65
CA GLN A 24 -37.77 -34.30 4.57
C GLN A 24 -37.31 -33.03 3.83
N GLU A 25 -37.67 -31.86 4.36
CA GLU A 25 -37.30 -30.59 3.77
C GLU A 25 -35.76 -30.39 3.65
N VAL A 26 -35.00 -30.92 4.57
CA VAL A 26 -33.54 -30.85 4.62
C VAL A 26 -32.85 -31.83 3.66
N LYS A 27 -33.60 -32.74 3.00
CA LYS A 27 -33.07 -33.78 2.12
C LYS A 27 -33.70 -33.70 0.74
N GLN A 28 -32.99 -34.22 -0.23
CA GLN A 28 -33.48 -34.57 -1.58
C GLN A 28 -33.30 -36.05 -1.73
N ALA A 29 -34.09 -36.66 -2.60
CA ALA A 29 -34.04 -38.10 -2.80
C ALA A 29 -33.86 -38.43 -4.28
N ILE A 30 -33.04 -39.45 -4.55
CA ILE A 30 -32.94 -40.06 -5.87
C ILE A 30 -33.50 -41.48 -5.74
N VAL A 31 -34.47 -41.82 -6.60
CA VAL A 31 -35.00 -43.17 -6.71
C VAL A 31 -34.19 -43.92 -7.76
N LEU A 32 -33.47 -44.93 -7.32
CA LEU A 32 -32.64 -45.79 -8.17
C LEU A 32 -33.38 -47.06 -8.51
N GLN A 33 -33.28 -47.52 -9.73
CA GLN A 33 -33.76 -48.82 -10.17
C GLN A 33 -32.56 -49.61 -10.70
N PHE A 34 -32.19 -50.69 -10.02
CA PHE A 34 -30.98 -51.46 -10.33
C PHE A 34 -29.71 -50.63 -10.44
N GLY A 35 -29.60 -49.55 -9.64
CA GLY A 35 -28.48 -48.62 -9.66
C GLY A 35 -28.64 -47.46 -10.60
N ASP A 36 -29.60 -47.46 -11.53
CA ASP A 36 -29.84 -46.40 -12.50
C ASP A 36 -30.82 -45.35 -11.93
N PRO A 37 -30.50 -44.02 -11.97
CA PRO A 37 -31.37 -42.99 -11.45
C PRO A 37 -32.60 -42.78 -12.35
N LYS A 38 -33.79 -43.08 -11.84
CA LYS A 38 -35.06 -42.96 -12.57
C LYS A 38 -35.85 -41.71 -12.19
N LYS A 39 -35.82 -41.29 -10.94
CA LYS A 39 -36.61 -40.15 -10.47
C LYS A 39 -35.83 -39.35 -9.44
N ILE A 40 -35.85 -38.04 -9.59
CA ILE A 40 -35.25 -37.08 -8.65
C ILE A 40 -36.38 -36.35 -7.93
N ILE A 41 -36.33 -36.30 -6.61
CA ILE A 41 -37.33 -35.66 -5.77
C ILE A 41 -36.62 -34.57 -4.95
N THR A 42 -36.87 -33.34 -5.32
CA THR A 42 -36.32 -32.15 -4.66
C THR A 42 -37.33 -31.48 -3.73
N LYS A 43 -38.63 -31.75 -3.91
CA LYS A 43 -39.70 -31.24 -3.05
C LYS A 43 -39.96 -32.15 -1.88
N PRO A 44 -40.08 -31.62 -0.64
CA PRO A 44 -40.45 -32.46 0.51
C PRO A 44 -41.87 -32.98 0.39
N GLY A 45 -42.13 -34.12 1.02
CA GLY A 45 -43.46 -34.69 1.06
C GLY A 45 -43.46 -36.20 0.91
N LEU A 46 -44.66 -36.74 0.86
CA LEU A 46 -44.92 -38.18 0.67
C LEU A 46 -44.71 -38.53 -0.81
N ASN A 47 -43.89 -39.57 -1.05
CA ASN A 47 -43.61 -40.10 -2.36
C ASN A 47 -43.74 -41.61 -2.37
N TYR A 48 -43.76 -42.20 -3.59
CA TYR A 48 -43.88 -43.64 -3.76
C TYR A 48 -42.71 -44.22 -4.58
N LYS A 49 -42.33 -45.45 -4.27
CA LYS A 49 -41.36 -46.25 -5.02
C LYS A 49 -41.93 -47.64 -5.25
N ILE A 50 -41.39 -48.33 -6.24
CA ILE A 50 -41.72 -49.76 -6.47
C ILE A 50 -40.91 -50.56 -5.45
N PRO A 51 -41.58 -51.25 -4.50
CA PRO A 51 -40.90 -52.09 -3.49
C PRO A 51 -40.06 -53.15 -4.16
N PHE A 52 -38.96 -53.59 -3.53
CA PHE A 52 -37.98 -54.58 -3.95
C PHE A 52 -37.17 -54.29 -5.21
N ILE A 53 -37.63 -53.40 -6.09
CA ILE A 53 -36.93 -53.03 -7.35
C ILE A 53 -36.23 -51.67 -7.23
N GLN A 54 -36.84 -50.76 -6.49
CA GLN A 54 -36.33 -49.39 -6.38
C GLN A 54 -35.76 -49.09 -4.98
N ASN A 55 -34.58 -48.52 -4.96
CA ASN A 55 -33.94 -48.01 -3.76
C ASN A 55 -33.96 -46.47 -3.76
N VAL A 56 -34.02 -45.89 -2.55
CA VAL A 56 -34.00 -44.42 -2.38
C VAL A 56 -32.71 -44.04 -1.70
N VAL A 57 -31.95 -43.14 -2.36
CA VAL A 57 -30.76 -42.50 -1.79
C VAL A 57 -31.11 -41.09 -1.41
N TYR A 58 -30.87 -40.74 -0.14
CA TYR A 58 -31.09 -39.39 0.38
C TYR A 58 -29.79 -38.60 0.34
N ILE A 59 -29.89 -37.38 -0.15
CA ILE A 59 -28.77 -36.41 -0.24
C ILE A 59 -29.16 -35.20 0.57
N ASP A 60 -28.22 -34.69 1.39
CA ASP A 60 -28.45 -33.50 2.20
C ASP A 60 -28.55 -32.25 1.30
N ARG A 61 -29.54 -31.38 1.56
CA ARG A 61 -29.78 -30.12 0.84
C ARG A 61 -29.26 -28.91 1.60
N ARG A 62 -28.89 -29.07 2.84
CA ARG A 62 -28.38 -28.01 3.69
C ARG A 62 -26.99 -27.52 3.20
N VAL A 63 -26.56 -26.43 3.75
CA VAL A 63 -25.16 -26.01 3.62
C VAL A 63 -24.29 -26.88 4.52
N LEU A 64 -23.41 -27.63 3.90
CA LEU A 64 -22.47 -28.53 4.56
C LEU A 64 -21.16 -27.82 4.80
N TYR A 65 -20.48 -28.19 5.87
CA TYR A 65 -19.18 -27.68 6.26
C TYR A 65 -18.10 -28.71 5.93
N LEU A 66 -17.04 -28.24 5.25
CA LEU A 66 -15.84 -29.03 4.98
C LEU A 66 -14.65 -28.34 5.62
N ASP A 67 -14.03 -29.02 6.55
CA ASP A 67 -12.75 -28.62 7.12
C ASP A 67 -11.64 -29.21 6.26
N ASN A 68 -10.83 -28.37 5.66
CA ASN A 68 -9.71 -28.82 4.84
C ASN A 68 -8.52 -29.11 5.76
N PRO A 69 -7.76 -30.18 5.53
CA PRO A 69 -6.50 -30.36 6.24
C PRO A 69 -5.56 -29.18 5.95
N SER A 70 -4.84 -28.77 6.98
CA SER A 70 -3.83 -27.71 6.86
C SER A 70 -2.79 -28.10 5.82
N GLU A 71 -2.42 -27.19 4.95
CA GLU A 71 -1.47 -27.43 3.87
C GLU A 71 -0.38 -26.38 3.83
N GLU A 72 0.84 -26.81 3.48
CA GLU A 72 1.97 -25.89 3.28
C GLU A 72 1.91 -25.29 1.88
N VAL A 73 1.91 -23.96 1.81
CA VAL A 73 1.90 -23.18 0.57
C VAL A 73 3.10 -22.23 0.56
N ILE A 74 3.75 -22.09 -0.59
CA ILE A 74 4.84 -21.15 -0.79
C ILE A 74 4.25 -19.90 -1.45
N ALA A 75 4.38 -18.76 -0.81
CA ALA A 75 3.97 -17.45 -1.33
C ALA A 75 4.95 -16.92 -2.39
N ALA A 76 4.57 -15.89 -3.14
CA ALA A 76 5.41 -15.31 -4.19
C ALA A 76 6.76 -14.80 -3.68
N ASP A 77 6.81 -14.33 -2.43
CA ASP A 77 8.02 -13.91 -1.72
C ASP A 77 8.83 -15.07 -1.12
N GLN A 78 8.58 -16.31 -1.59
CA GLN A 78 9.26 -17.56 -1.20
C GLN A 78 9.09 -17.93 0.29
N LYS A 79 8.17 -17.30 1.00
CA LYS A 79 7.84 -17.66 2.38
C LYS A 79 6.89 -18.86 2.41
N ARG A 80 7.22 -19.83 3.25
CA ARG A 80 6.35 -20.99 3.49
C ARG A 80 5.29 -20.65 4.50
N LEU A 81 4.04 -20.98 4.20
CA LEU A 81 2.87 -20.73 5.04
C LEU A 81 2.14 -22.04 5.27
N ILE A 82 1.73 -22.29 6.51
CA ILE A 82 0.77 -23.33 6.84
C ILE A 82 -0.61 -22.68 6.80
N VAL A 83 -1.41 -23.09 5.82
CA VAL A 83 -2.74 -22.53 5.58
C VAL A 83 -3.79 -23.52 6.04
N ASP A 84 -4.67 -23.07 6.93
CA ASP A 84 -5.84 -23.77 7.41
C ASP A 84 -7.08 -23.08 6.85
N ALA A 85 -7.91 -23.82 6.13
CA ALA A 85 -9.07 -23.28 5.44
C ALA A 85 -10.31 -24.15 5.64
N PHE A 86 -11.48 -23.53 5.56
CA PHE A 86 -12.74 -24.24 5.54
C PHE A 86 -13.61 -23.77 4.37
N THR A 87 -14.49 -24.66 3.96
CA THR A 87 -15.40 -24.40 2.85
C THR A 87 -16.82 -24.77 3.26
N ARG A 88 -17.77 -23.92 2.87
CA ARG A 88 -19.19 -24.20 2.97
C ARG A 88 -19.73 -24.48 1.58
N PHE A 89 -20.38 -25.61 1.41
CA PHE A 89 -20.91 -26.04 0.12
C PHE A 89 -22.32 -26.57 0.26
N ARG A 90 -23.04 -26.62 -0.86
CA ARG A 90 -24.39 -27.17 -0.96
C ARG A 90 -24.51 -28.03 -2.21
N ILE A 91 -25.18 -29.17 -2.11
CA ILE A 91 -25.50 -30.02 -3.24
C ILE A 91 -26.77 -29.48 -3.91
N VAL A 92 -26.63 -28.97 -5.14
CA VAL A 92 -27.73 -28.32 -5.89
C VAL A 92 -28.34 -29.26 -6.90
N ASP A 93 -27.50 -30.06 -7.56
CA ASP A 93 -27.93 -31.06 -8.53
C ASP A 93 -27.62 -32.49 -8.00
N PRO A 94 -28.61 -33.13 -7.42
CA PRO A 94 -28.40 -34.45 -6.84
C PRO A 94 -28.08 -35.55 -7.89
N LEU A 95 -28.53 -35.35 -9.16
CA LEU A 95 -28.24 -36.32 -10.21
C LEU A 95 -26.77 -36.26 -10.62
N LYS A 96 -26.28 -35.07 -10.92
CA LYS A 96 -24.85 -34.88 -11.23
C LYS A 96 -23.98 -35.36 -10.08
N PHE A 97 -24.38 -35.00 -8.85
CA PHE A 97 -23.68 -35.43 -7.65
C PHE A 97 -23.57 -36.95 -7.55
N TYR A 98 -24.69 -37.67 -7.70
CA TYR A 98 -24.70 -39.12 -7.61
C TYR A 98 -23.87 -39.80 -8.71
N ILE A 99 -23.98 -39.31 -9.97
CA ILE A 99 -23.26 -39.89 -11.11
C ILE A 99 -21.76 -39.64 -11.01
N SER A 100 -21.34 -38.43 -10.60
CA SER A 100 -19.93 -38.02 -10.64
C SER A 100 -19.15 -38.41 -9.36
N VAL A 101 -19.84 -38.43 -8.22
CA VAL A 101 -19.19 -38.56 -6.90
C VAL A 101 -19.75 -39.75 -6.11
N GLY A 102 -21.02 -40.03 -6.24
CA GLY A 102 -21.70 -41.17 -5.61
C GLY A 102 -22.14 -40.94 -4.16
N ASN A 103 -21.23 -40.46 -3.30
CA ASN A 103 -21.51 -40.23 -1.90
C ASN A 103 -20.77 -38.99 -1.32
N GLU A 104 -21.21 -38.56 -0.14
CA GLU A 104 -20.68 -37.33 0.50
C GLU A 104 -19.21 -37.47 0.91
N ASN A 105 -18.74 -38.62 1.32
CA ASN A 105 -17.35 -38.80 1.74
C ASN A 105 -16.37 -38.63 0.57
N VAL A 106 -16.72 -39.22 -0.59
CA VAL A 106 -15.93 -39.02 -1.83
C VAL A 106 -15.98 -37.57 -2.28
N ALA A 107 -17.17 -36.93 -2.15
CA ALA A 107 -17.30 -35.49 -2.44
C ALA A 107 -16.34 -34.64 -1.59
N ARG A 108 -16.31 -34.89 -0.29
CA ARG A 108 -15.43 -34.18 0.66
C ARG A 108 -13.96 -34.35 0.27
N SER A 109 -13.52 -35.56 -0.04
CA SER A 109 -12.13 -35.80 -0.45
C SER A 109 -11.77 -35.09 -1.76
N ARG A 110 -12.65 -35.18 -2.78
CA ARG A 110 -12.43 -34.48 -4.07
C ARG A 110 -12.43 -32.96 -3.92
N LEU A 111 -13.39 -32.41 -3.17
CA LEU A 111 -13.46 -30.99 -2.90
C LEU A 111 -12.22 -30.51 -2.15
N ALA A 112 -11.75 -31.25 -1.14
CA ALA A 112 -10.54 -30.90 -0.41
C ALA A 112 -9.34 -30.76 -1.35
N THR A 113 -9.15 -31.71 -2.27
CA THR A 113 -8.06 -31.67 -3.26
C THR A 113 -8.18 -30.45 -4.18
N ILE A 114 -9.38 -30.15 -4.70
CA ILE A 114 -9.62 -29.00 -5.57
C ILE A 114 -9.37 -27.70 -4.82
N ILE A 115 -9.89 -27.57 -3.60
CA ILE A 115 -9.75 -26.38 -2.77
C ILE A 115 -8.28 -26.12 -2.46
N ASN A 116 -7.53 -27.14 -2.03
CA ASN A 116 -6.12 -27.02 -1.73
C ASN A 116 -5.31 -26.61 -2.97
N SER A 117 -5.61 -27.22 -4.13
CA SER A 117 -4.98 -26.83 -5.40
C SER A 117 -5.24 -25.36 -5.76
N ARG A 118 -6.47 -24.87 -5.60
CA ARG A 118 -6.83 -23.49 -5.90
C ARG A 118 -6.30 -22.49 -4.87
N ILE A 119 -6.28 -22.85 -3.60
CA ILE A 119 -5.61 -22.08 -2.54
C ILE A 119 -4.13 -21.92 -2.89
N ARG A 120 -3.43 -23.02 -3.17
CA ARG A 120 -2.02 -22.98 -3.56
C ARG A 120 -1.77 -22.12 -4.80
N SER A 121 -2.60 -22.28 -5.82
CA SER A 121 -2.48 -21.48 -7.07
C SER A 121 -2.66 -19.99 -6.84
N VAL A 122 -3.64 -19.57 -6.04
CA VAL A 122 -3.91 -18.14 -5.79
C VAL A 122 -2.91 -17.55 -4.80
N LEU A 123 -2.61 -18.24 -3.70
CA LEU A 123 -1.68 -17.74 -2.69
C LEU A 123 -0.23 -17.73 -3.18
N GLY A 124 0.15 -18.69 -4.04
CA GLY A 124 1.50 -18.76 -4.62
C GLY A 124 1.85 -17.59 -5.54
N THR A 125 0.86 -16.85 -6.02
CA THR A 125 1.06 -15.64 -6.84
C THR A 125 1.05 -14.34 -6.05
N GLN A 126 0.84 -14.39 -4.74
CA GLN A 126 0.70 -13.22 -3.87
C GLN A 126 1.79 -13.21 -2.79
N GLU A 127 2.19 -12.01 -2.39
CA GLU A 127 3.10 -11.82 -1.26
C GLU A 127 2.37 -11.98 0.08
N LEU A 128 3.07 -12.44 1.11
CA LEU A 128 2.53 -12.62 2.45
C LEU A 128 1.87 -11.34 3.00
N ALA A 129 2.48 -10.18 2.79
CA ALA A 129 1.96 -8.90 3.26
C ALA A 129 0.57 -8.58 2.68
N THR A 130 0.35 -8.90 1.39
CA THR A 130 -0.93 -8.70 0.70
C THR A 130 -2.01 -9.66 1.22
N LEU A 131 -1.63 -10.89 1.55
CA LEU A 131 -2.55 -11.90 2.11
C LEU A 131 -3.07 -11.55 3.50
N LEU A 132 -2.31 -10.76 4.27
CA LEU A 132 -2.68 -10.29 5.61
C LEU A 132 -3.38 -8.91 5.59
N SER A 133 -3.47 -8.27 4.43
CA SER A 133 -4.04 -6.93 4.25
C SER A 133 -5.54 -6.93 3.95
N VAL A 134 -6.07 -5.74 3.66
CA VAL A 134 -7.49 -5.51 3.28
C VAL A 134 -7.90 -6.28 2.01
N ASP A 135 -6.96 -6.61 1.12
CA ASP A 135 -7.22 -7.33 -0.13
C ASP A 135 -7.53 -8.82 0.06
N ARG A 136 -7.42 -9.35 1.28
CA ARG A 136 -7.74 -10.74 1.61
C ARG A 136 -9.14 -11.17 1.13
N ALA A 137 -10.14 -10.28 1.25
CA ALA A 137 -11.51 -10.58 0.81
C ALA A 137 -11.59 -10.83 -0.70
N LYS A 138 -10.82 -10.09 -1.50
CA LYS A 138 -10.74 -10.22 -2.96
C LYS A 138 -10.12 -11.56 -3.37
N HIS A 139 -9.05 -11.97 -2.69
CA HIS A 139 -8.41 -13.27 -2.93
C HIS A 139 -9.34 -14.43 -2.58
N MET A 140 -10.07 -14.34 -1.44
CA MET A 140 -11.06 -15.35 -1.06
C MET A 140 -12.19 -15.47 -2.08
N ALA A 141 -12.71 -14.35 -2.59
CA ALA A 141 -13.72 -14.35 -3.64
C ALA A 141 -13.21 -14.98 -4.96
N THR A 142 -11.94 -14.79 -5.28
CA THR A 142 -11.32 -15.42 -6.45
C THR A 142 -11.16 -16.92 -6.27
N ILE A 143 -10.70 -17.36 -5.10
CA ILE A 143 -10.60 -18.80 -4.76
C ILE A 143 -12.00 -19.43 -4.81
N GLN A 144 -13.00 -18.82 -4.17
CA GLN A 144 -14.39 -19.29 -4.19
C GLN A 144 -14.90 -19.48 -5.61
N ARG A 145 -14.70 -18.50 -6.48
CA ARG A 145 -15.14 -18.53 -7.88
C ARG A 145 -14.47 -19.68 -8.65
N ASN A 146 -13.16 -19.81 -8.51
CA ASN A 146 -12.39 -20.85 -9.20
C ASN A 146 -12.80 -22.25 -8.72
N VAL A 147 -12.95 -22.45 -7.41
CA VAL A 147 -13.42 -23.72 -6.84
C VAL A 147 -14.85 -24.02 -7.25
N ASN A 148 -15.74 -23.00 -7.26
CA ASN A 148 -17.14 -23.18 -7.64
C ASN A 148 -17.29 -23.62 -9.10
N THR A 149 -16.49 -23.08 -10.01
CA THR A 149 -16.50 -23.50 -11.43
C THR A 149 -16.22 -25.00 -11.58
N GLU A 150 -15.28 -25.53 -10.81
CA GLU A 150 -14.99 -26.98 -10.85
C GLU A 150 -16.04 -27.79 -10.09
N ALA A 151 -16.51 -27.30 -8.94
CA ALA A 151 -17.50 -27.98 -8.12
C ALA A 151 -18.86 -28.13 -8.82
N GLN A 152 -19.21 -27.23 -9.71
CA GLN A 152 -20.43 -27.30 -10.54
C GLN A 152 -20.49 -28.59 -11.41
N ASN A 153 -19.33 -29.11 -11.81
CA ASN A 153 -19.25 -30.36 -12.57
C ASN A 153 -19.71 -31.55 -11.74
N PHE A 154 -19.69 -31.44 -10.42
CA PHE A 154 -20.15 -32.45 -9.46
C PHE A 154 -21.55 -32.15 -8.88
N GLY A 155 -22.25 -31.15 -9.45
CA GLY A 155 -23.57 -30.75 -8.92
C GLY A 155 -23.50 -30.02 -7.57
N ILE A 156 -22.33 -29.50 -7.20
CA ILE A 156 -22.07 -28.83 -5.93
C ILE A 156 -21.91 -27.33 -6.18
N ASN A 157 -22.49 -26.50 -5.31
CA ASN A 157 -22.29 -25.07 -5.28
C ASN A 157 -21.51 -24.67 -4.03
N ILE A 158 -20.43 -23.94 -4.23
CA ILE A 158 -19.60 -23.41 -3.14
C ILE A 158 -20.21 -22.11 -2.65
N VAL A 159 -20.65 -22.12 -1.40
CA VAL A 159 -21.27 -20.94 -0.76
C VAL A 159 -20.18 -19.97 -0.29
N ASP A 160 -19.12 -20.49 0.33
CA ASP A 160 -18.06 -19.67 0.91
C ASP A 160 -16.77 -20.48 1.07
N VAL A 161 -15.62 -19.82 0.90
CA VAL A 161 -14.29 -20.37 1.18
C VAL A 161 -13.55 -19.37 2.04
N ARG A 162 -13.05 -19.79 3.20
CA ARG A 162 -12.30 -18.92 4.10
C ARG A 162 -11.07 -19.60 4.66
N ILE A 163 -10.00 -18.84 4.72
CA ILE A 163 -8.81 -19.20 5.47
C ILE A 163 -9.08 -18.90 6.95
N LYS A 164 -8.95 -19.90 7.82
CA LYS A 164 -9.01 -19.76 9.28
C LYS A 164 -7.73 -19.11 9.79
N ARG A 165 -6.60 -19.66 9.34
CA ARG A 165 -5.27 -19.32 9.81
C ARG A 165 -4.26 -19.47 8.68
N ALA A 166 -3.29 -18.58 8.65
CA ALA A 166 -2.12 -18.66 7.78
C ALA A 166 -0.90 -18.29 8.64
N ASP A 167 -0.16 -19.31 9.05
CA ASP A 167 0.98 -19.18 9.95
C ASP A 167 2.28 -19.58 9.26
N LEU A 168 3.38 -19.09 9.78
CA LEU A 168 4.71 -19.57 9.42
C LEU A 168 4.99 -20.90 10.14
N PRO A 169 5.70 -21.86 9.50
CA PRO A 169 6.13 -23.09 10.16
C PRO A 169 6.92 -22.81 11.44
N GLN A 170 6.58 -23.45 12.54
CA GLN A 170 7.19 -23.19 13.84
C GLN A 170 8.71 -23.42 13.88
N ALA A 171 9.21 -24.41 13.13
CA ALA A 171 10.62 -24.78 13.14
C ALA A 171 11.58 -23.66 12.67
N ASN A 172 11.10 -22.68 11.91
CA ASN A 172 11.93 -21.60 11.35
C ASN A 172 11.43 -20.19 11.68
N SER A 173 10.36 -20.08 12.48
CA SER A 173 9.67 -18.80 12.74
C SER A 173 10.63 -17.75 13.30
N GLU A 174 11.46 -18.09 14.27
CA GLU A 174 12.36 -17.15 14.92
C GLU A 174 13.46 -16.62 13.97
N ALA A 175 14.05 -17.49 13.18
CA ALA A 175 15.04 -17.10 12.16
C ALA A 175 14.44 -16.23 11.06
N ILE A 176 13.20 -16.55 10.64
CA ILE A 176 12.45 -15.77 9.65
C ILE A 176 12.09 -14.40 10.21
N TYR A 177 11.58 -14.31 11.45
CA TYR A 177 11.28 -13.02 12.10
C TYR A 177 12.51 -12.15 12.23
N LYS A 178 13.65 -12.73 12.67
CA LYS A 178 14.91 -11.99 12.77
C LYS A 178 15.39 -11.48 11.41
N ARG A 179 15.28 -12.30 10.37
CA ARG A 179 15.59 -11.88 9.00
C ARG A 179 14.67 -10.75 8.52
N MET A 180 13.35 -10.88 8.74
CA MET A 180 12.38 -9.83 8.39
C MET A 180 12.67 -8.52 9.12
N GLN A 181 13.00 -8.58 10.41
CA GLN A 181 13.39 -7.41 11.19
C GLN A 181 14.62 -6.74 10.59
N THR A 182 15.69 -7.51 10.31
CA THR A 182 16.92 -6.98 9.71
C THR A 182 16.67 -6.36 8.34
N GLU A 183 15.79 -6.97 7.53
CA GLU A 183 15.41 -6.44 6.22
C GLU A 183 14.66 -5.12 6.32
N ARG A 184 13.70 -5.02 7.27
CA ARG A 184 12.99 -3.76 7.55
C ARG A 184 13.89 -2.67 8.12
N GLU A 185 14.84 -3.03 8.96
CA GLU A 185 15.84 -2.07 9.46
C GLU A 185 16.76 -1.55 8.34
N ARG A 186 17.14 -2.42 7.40
CA ARG A 186 17.92 -2.02 6.22
C ARG A 186 17.12 -1.08 5.32
N GLU A 187 15.88 -1.43 4.99
CA GLU A 187 14.98 -0.61 4.19
C GLU A 187 14.75 0.77 4.84
N ALA A 188 14.50 0.79 6.14
CA ALA A 188 14.35 2.04 6.89
C ALA A 188 15.63 2.89 6.93
N LYS A 189 16.83 2.27 6.98
CA LYS A 189 18.11 2.97 6.86
C LYS A 189 18.30 3.55 5.46
N GLU A 190 17.94 2.82 4.43
CA GLU A 190 18.02 3.26 3.04
C GLU A 190 17.11 4.47 2.78
N PHE A 191 15.84 4.42 3.18
CA PHE A 191 14.96 5.57 3.06
C PHE A 191 15.43 6.80 3.84
N ARG A 192 15.99 6.60 5.04
CA ARG A 192 16.59 7.70 5.80
C ARG A 192 17.81 8.30 5.12
N ALA A 193 18.66 7.47 4.52
CA ALA A 193 19.83 7.93 3.77
C ALA A 193 19.43 8.72 2.52
N GLN A 194 18.44 8.22 1.76
CA GLN A 194 17.88 8.94 0.61
C GLN A 194 17.25 10.28 1.02
N GLY A 195 16.51 10.28 2.14
CA GLY A 195 15.94 11.51 2.70
C GLY A 195 17.00 12.53 3.11
N ALA A 196 18.08 12.07 3.74
CA ALA A 196 19.20 12.92 4.13
C ALA A 196 19.95 13.46 2.90
N GLU A 197 20.16 12.65 1.87
CA GLU A 197 20.75 13.09 0.60
C GLU A 197 19.92 14.18 -0.07
N MET A 198 18.59 13.96 -0.18
CA MET A 198 17.69 14.96 -0.74
C MET A 198 17.69 16.26 0.06
N ALA A 199 17.67 16.17 1.39
CA ALA A 199 17.73 17.34 2.27
C ALA A 199 19.05 18.11 2.08
N ALA A 200 20.19 17.41 2.05
CA ALA A 200 21.49 18.02 1.80
C ALA A 200 21.56 18.70 0.43
N LYS A 201 21.00 18.06 -0.61
CA LYS A 201 20.96 18.63 -1.96
C LYS A 201 20.10 19.90 -2.03
N ILE A 202 18.92 19.89 -1.40
CA ILE A 202 18.04 21.08 -1.35
C ILE A 202 18.72 22.21 -0.59
N THR A 203 19.30 21.92 0.60
CA THR A 203 19.99 22.92 1.42
C THR A 203 21.18 23.51 0.68
N SER A 204 22.05 22.68 0.10
CA SER A 204 23.20 23.14 -0.66
C SER A 204 22.81 23.99 -1.87
N THR A 205 21.72 23.64 -2.55
CA THR A 205 21.21 24.44 -3.67
C THR A 205 20.71 25.80 -3.19
N ALA A 206 19.94 25.83 -2.10
CA ALA A 206 19.44 27.07 -1.51
C ALA A 206 20.61 27.98 -1.02
N ASP A 207 21.59 27.40 -0.32
CA ASP A 207 22.77 28.13 0.16
C ASP A 207 23.59 28.74 -1.00
N LYS A 208 23.74 27.96 -2.09
CA LYS A 208 24.36 28.46 -3.32
C LYS A 208 23.57 29.63 -3.89
N GLU A 209 22.24 29.50 -4.00
CA GLU A 209 21.41 30.59 -4.52
C GLU A 209 21.49 31.86 -3.66
N VAL A 210 21.42 31.69 -2.33
CA VAL A 210 21.60 32.82 -1.39
C VAL A 210 22.96 33.50 -1.61
N THR A 211 24.03 32.71 -1.71
CA THR A 211 25.39 33.25 -1.95
C THR A 211 25.46 34.00 -3.26
N VAL A 212 24.89 33.48 -4.34
CA VAL A 212 24.86 34.14 -5.65
C VAL A 212 24.03 35.43 -5.61
N ILE A 213 22.87 35.41 -4.95
CA ILE A 213 22.02 36.63 -4.82
C ILE A 213 22.75 37.72 -4.03
N LEU A 214 23.35 37.35 -2.89
CA LEU A 214 24.11 38.31 -2.07
C LEU A 214 25.33 38.87 -2.81
N ALA A 215 26.09 38.03 -3.53
CA ALA A 215 27.23 38.45 -4.33
C ALA A 215 26.80 39.42 -5.45
N ASN A 216 25.70 39.11 -6.14
CA ASN A 216 25.16 40.01 -7.18
C ASN A 216 24.65 41.34 -6.62
N ALA A 217 23.97 41.32 -5.47
CA ALA A 217 23.49 42.52 -4.79
C ALA A 217 24.68 43.42 -4.36
N ASN A 218 25.71 42.80 -3.77
CA ASN A 218 26.93 43.52 -3.40
C ASN A 218 27.64 44.08 -4.63
N LYS A 219 27.78 43.31 -5.70
CA LYS A 219 28.34 43.80 -6.98
C LYS A 219 27.57 45.00 -7.51
N GLN A 220 26.24 44.96 -7.55
CA GLN A 220 25.44 46.10 -8.01
C GLN A 220 25.59 47.31 -7.09
N SER A 221 25.62 47.07 -5.77
CA SER A 221 25.87 48.15 -4.79
C SER A 221 27.21 48.85 -5.04
N GLU A 222 28.27 48.07 -5.21
CA GLU A 222 29.60 48.65 -5.47
C GLU A 222 29.68 49.36 -6.82
N ILE A 223 29.02 48.84 -7.87
CA ILE A 223 28.91 49.53 -9.17
C ILE A 223 28.19 50.87 -8.99
N MET A 224 27.02 50.89 -8.33
CA MET A 224 26.26 52.14 -8.11
C MET A 224 27.05 53.16 -7.26
N LYS A 225 27.74 52.67 -6.21
CA LYS A 225 28.64 53.56 -5.42
C LYS A 225 29.77 54.11 -6.28
N GLY A 226 30.40 53.27 -7.09
CA GLY A 226 31.47 53.71 -8.00
C GLY A 226 31.00 54.72 -9.05
N GLU A 227 29.81 54.48 -9.64
CA GLU A 227 29.20 55.42 -10.56
C GLU A 227 28.83 56.75 -9.86
N GLY A 228 28.24 56.67 -8.66
CA GLY A 228 27.91 57.83 -7.84
C GLY A 228 29.17 58.65 -7.46
N ASP A 229 30.24 58.01 -7.04
CA ASP A 229 31.51 58.62 -6.73
C ASP A 229 32.14 59.21 -7.99
N GLY A 230 32.09 58.54 -9.12
CA GLY A 230 32.53 59.08 -10.42
C GLY A 230 31.78 60.35 -10.83
N GLN A 231 30.46 60.36 -10.73
CA GLN A 231 29.61 61.49 -10.99
C GLN A 231 29.92 62.65 -10.02
N ARG A 232 30.01 62.36 -8.74
CA ARG A 232 30.40 63.36 -7.71
C ARG A 232 31.73 63.99 -8.06
N ASN A 233 32.74 63.20 -8.35
CA ASN A 233 34.07 63.71 -8.69
C ASN A 233 34.06 64.57 -9.99
N LYS A 234 33.27 64.14 -10.99
CA LYS A 234 33.12 64.93 -12.23
C LYS A 234 32.42 66.27 -11.97
N ILE A 235 31.35 66.27 -11.15
CA ILE A 235 30.67 67.54 -10.76
C ILE A 235 31.64 68.47 -10.00
N PHE A 236 32.37 67.89 -9.04
CA PHE A 236 33.35 68.67 -8.28
C PHE A 236 34.47 69.19 -9.17
N ALA A 237 35.05 68.36 -10.04
CA ALA A 237 36.06 68.79 -10.98
C ALA A 237 35.61 70.01 -11.89
N ASN A 238 34.38 69.90 -12.40
CA ASN A 238 33.77 70.92 -13.21
C ASN A 238 33.48 72.23 -12.44
N ALA A 239 33.02 72.11 -11.19
CA ALA A 239 32.74 73.28 -10.34
C ALA A 239 33.99 73.92 -9.84
N PHE A 240 34.96 73.18 -9.38
CA PHE A 240 36.21 73.70 -8.79
C PHE A 240 37.25 74.09 -9.83
N GLY A 241 37.18 73.55 -11.06
CA GLY A 241 38.01 73.95 -12.18
C GLY A 241 37.73 75.36 -12.65
N ARG A 242 36.62 76.01 -12.25
CA ARG A 242 36.29 77.39 -12.56
C ARG A 242 37.12 78.44 -11.78
N ASP A 243 37.49 78.12 -10.52
CA ASP A 243 38.37 78.89 -9.67
C ASP A 243 39.24 77.97 -8.79
N PRO A 244 40.42 77.56 -9.28
CA PRO A 244 41.32 76.68 -8.55
C PRO A 244 41.88 77.30 -7.26
N GLN A 245 41.96 78.63 -7.16
CA GLN A 245 42.52 79.31 -5.97
C GLN A 245 41.48 79.27 -4.84
N PHE A 246 40.23 79.60 -5.14
CA PHE A 246 39.15 79.48 -4.18
C PHE A 246 38.95 77.99 -3.72
N PHE A 247 39.08 77.08 -4.63
CA PHE A 247 38.99 75.66 -4.26
C PHE A 247 40.10 75.20 -3.32
N GLY A 248 41.33 75.61 -3.58
CA GLY A 248 42.46 75.35 -2.69
C GLY A 248 42.23 75.88 -1.29
N PHE A 249 41.70 77.07 -1.17
CA PHE A 249 41.32 77.66 0.11
C PHE A 249 40.19 76.91 0.79
N TYR A 250 39.08 76.60 0.09
CA TYR A 250 37.95 75.90 0.63
C TYR A 250 38.33 74.45 1.11
N ARG A 251 39.16 73.82 0.34
CA ARG A 251 39.64 72.44 0.69
C ARG A 251 40.58 72.49 1.89
N ALA A 252 41.42 73.45 2.01
CA ALA A 252 42.25 73.67 3.19
C ALA A 252 41.39 73.91 4.45
N MET A 253 40.36 74.73 4.38
CA MET A 253 39.43 74.99 5.50
C MET A 253 38.71 73.77 5.91
N GLN A 254 38.16 72.91 4.99
CA GLN A 254 37.56 71.64 5.28
C GLN A 254 38.55 70.64 5.93
N SER A 255 39.77 70.63 5.50
CA SER A 255 40.81 69.80 6.05
C SER A 255 41.18 70.25 7.49
N TYR A 256 41.21 71.56 7.75
CA TYR A 256 41.41 72.06 9.12
C TYR A 256 40.28 71.70 10.05
N GLU A 257 39.04 71.87 9.62
CA GLU A 257 37.85 71.43 10.38
C GLU A 257 37.94 69.95 10.78
N LYS A 258 38.21 69.10 9.81
CA LYS A 258 38.28 67.62 10.08
C LYS A 258 39.51 67.23 10.91
N ALA A 259 40.64 67.89 10.70
CA ALA A 259 41.88 67.55 11.42
C ALA A 259 41.90 68.06 12.85
N LEU A 260 41.16 69.15 13.14
CA LEU A 260 41.20 69.85 14.44
C LEU A 260 40.02 69.43 15.37
N ILE A 261 39.07 68.67 14.91
CA ILE A 261 37.90 68.16 15.68
C ILE A 261 38.22 66.83 16.43
N GLY A 262 39.43 66.43 16.62
CA GLY A 262 39.70 65.11 17.30
C GLY A 262 40.66 65.36 18.48
N GLY A 263 40.17 65.03 19.67
CA GLY A 263 40.83 65.27 20.95
C GLY A 263 42.12 64.51 21.26
N ASP A 264 42.52 63.50 20.49
CA ASP A 264 43.64 62.61 20.86
C ASP A 264 44.79 62.56 19.83
N THR A 265 44.81 63.44 18.84
CA THR A 265 45.88 63.42 17.84
C THR A 265 46.71 64.72 17.89
N SER A 266 47.97 64.61 18.33
CA SER A 266 48.93 65.71 18.27
C SER A 266 49.58 65.74 16.89
N LEU A 267 49.26 66.71 16.06
CA LEU A 267 49.96 67.01 14.79
C LEU A 267 51.14 67.92 15.01
N ILE A 268 52.31 67.41 14.76
CA ILE A 268 53.54 68.27 14.72
C ILE A 268 53.82 68.64 13.26
N LEU A 269 53.54 69.86 12.91
CA LEU A 269 53.73 70.36 11.56
C LEU A 269 54.61 71.57 11.57
N SER A 270 55.46 71.70 10.53
CA SER A 270 56.24 72.92 10.36
C SER A 270 55.33 74.13 10.04
N PRO A 271 55.51 75.28 10.60
CA PRO A 271 54.74 76.51 10.30
C PRO A 271 54.72 76.87 8.82
N ASP A 272 55.77 76.55 8.07
CA ASP A 272 55.91 76.78 6.65
C ASP A 272 55.35 75.74 5.72
N SER A 273 54.66 74.73 6.29
CA SER A 273 54.04 73.66 5.50
C SER A 273 52.89 74.23 4.67
N ASP A 274 52.69 73.62 3.49
CA ASP A 274 51.53 73.90 2.62
C ASP A 274 50.16 73.73 3.31
N PHE A 275 50.16 72.99 4.38
CA PHE A 275 48.97 72.83 5.20
C PHE A 275 48.54 74.11 5.87
N PHE A 276 49.44 74.90 6.38
CA PHE A 276 49.15 76.19 7.06
C PHE A 276 49.16 77.43 6.13
N LYS A 277 49.26 77.22 4.83
CA LYS A 277 49.34 78.35 3.82
C LYS A 277 48.21 79.37 3.95
N PHE A 278 47.07 79.00 4.41
CA PHE A 278 45.89 79.85 4.59
C PHE A 278 45.58 80.17 6.07
N PHE A 279 46.29 79.53 7.03
CA PHE A 279 46.00 79.70 8.46
C PHE A 279 46.52 80.99 9.07
N GLY A 280 47.56 81.58 8.50
CA GLY A 280 48.21 82.81 9.04
C GLY A 280 48.05 84.06 8.18
N LYS A 281 47.36 83.99 7.05
CA LYS A 281 47.15 85.17 6.17
C LYS A 281 45.71 85.63 6.16
N THR A 282 45.38 86.55 7.04
CA THR A 282 44.10 87.27 6.98
C THR A 282 44.04 88.00 5.64
N GLY A 283 43.13 87.58 4.76
CA GLY A 283 42.95 87.89 3.37
C GLY A 283 43.17 89.29 2.89
N VAL A 284 43.98 89.38 1.88
CA VAL A 284 43.79 90.41 0.84
C VAL A 284 43.64 89.63 -0.47
N ILE A 285 42.41 89.33 -0.83
CA ILE A 285 42.08 88.95 -2.22
C ILE A 285 42.24 90.20 -3.06
N LYS A 286 43.40 90.39 -3.69
CA LYS A 286 43.54 91.35 -4.76
C LYS A 286 42.68 90.86 -5.96
N LYS A 287 41.57 91.56 -6.22
CA LYS A 287 40.89 91.53 -7.51
C LYS A 287 41.86 91.88 -8.61
N GLN A 288 42.14 91.03 -9.53
CA GLN A 288 42.53 91.30 -10.90
C GLN A 288 41.32 91.13 -11.81
#